data_8f7fb964ef01517412516a5eba3fe40f
#
_entry.id   8f7fb964ef01517412516a5eba3fe40f
#
_cell.length_a   1.000
_cell.length_b   1.000
_cell.length_c   1.000
_cell.angle_alpha   90.00
_cell.angle_beta   90.00
_cell.angle_gamma   90.00
#
_symmetry.space_group_name_H-M   'P 1'
#
loop_
_entity.id
_entity.type
_entity.pdbx_description
1 polymer ?
#
loop_
_entity_poly.entity_id
_entity_poly.type
_entity_poly.pdbx_seq_one_letter_code
_entity_poly.pdbx_strand_id
1 'polypeptide(L)'
;MDSKRITALRAIMKREGIDYYYIPTADFHESEYVVEYFKARKFITGFTGSAGVAVIGQEEAWLWTDGRYFIQAAAQIEGSGFGLMKMGQEGVPTVMQYLGEKLQEGQCIGFDARVVNTNDAKEFAKIAAKKHGSLKTDNDLLDEVWTDRPALVHQPADVLKDEFNGEATASKLARVREQMEKEEAQYHIISTLDDIAWILNVRGNDIPHVPVVLSFLVIGKEDAMWFVEENALSDAVKEMAAECGITIRPYEDVYAYAATIPENSTVLLDKRKVNYRITNALSETVHIVSKANPSQLMKAIKNEIELENTRKAHLLDGIAVTKFMYWLKKNVGKIPMDEVSVSDYLQSLREQMEGYRDISFDTIAGYNANAAMMHYKAEPDTAAKLEPQGMLLVDSGGHYDTGTTDITRTFVLGPISDIQKKHFTMVVKSNLNLANVKFLYGCNGISLDVICREPIWKENLDYQCGTGHGVGYLLNVHEGPNSFRWQYRPGFDNPFEAGMITTDEPGIYLQDQYGIRTENELICVEGEKNQYGQFMGFENITYVPIDLDGIDKQYLNAEDVKQLNDYHKMVYEKISPYMTPEENEWLKEYTREI
;
A
#
# COMPACT_ATOMS: atom_id res chain seq x y z
N MET A 1 -20.24 -14.67 13.06
CA MET A 1 -20.35 -13.23 13.36
C MET A 1 -21.74 -12.89 13.83
N ASP A 2 -21.86 -11.86 14.65
CA ASP A 2 -23.13 -11.56 15.30
C ASP A 2 -24.05 -10.73 14.38
N SER A 3 -25.08 -11.37 13.81
CA SER A 3 -26.16 -10.69 13.05
C SER A 3 -26.84 -9.56 13.85
N LYS A 4 -26.64 -9.52 15.17
CA LYS A 4 -27.16 -8.47 16.07
C LYS A 4 -26.58 -7.10 15.72
N ARG A 5 -25.32 -7.01 15.25
CA ARG A 5 -24.70 -5.72 14.84
C ARG A 5 -25.45 -5.09 13.66
N ILE A 6 -25.74 -5.89 12.63
CA ILE A 6 -26.52 -5.43 11.48
C ILE A 6 -27.94 -5.04 11.92
N THR A 7 -28.57 -5.83 12.78
CA THR A 7 -29.93 -5.54 13.29
C THR A 7 -29.95 -4.23 14.08
N ALA A 8 -28.96 -3.99 14.95
CA ALA A 8 -28.83 -2.73 15.69
C ALA A 8 -28.63 -1.53 14.76
N LEU A 9 -27.74 -1.64 13.77
CA LEU A 9 -27.52 -0.59 12.79
C LEU A 9 -28.78 -0.28 11.99
N ARG A 10 -29.49 -1.28 11.50
CA ARG A 10 -30.77 -1.11 10.78
C ARG A 10 -31.83 -0.39 11.61
N ALA A 11 -31.91 -0.67 12.93
CA ALA A 11 -32.81 0.04 13.81
C ALA A 11 -32.49 1.54 13.90
N ILE A 12 -31.19 1.90 13.95
CA ILE A 12 -30.72 3.28 13.94
C ILE A 12 -31.01 3.91 12.57
N MET A 13 -30.65 3.25 11.47
CA MET A 13 -30.94 3.70 10.11
C MET A 13 -32.44 4.02 9.94
N LYS A 14 -33.31 3.16 10.43
CA LYS A 14 -34.76 3.38 10.37
C LYS A 14 -35.20 4.59 11.18
N ARG A 15 -34.66 4.77 12.40
CA ARG A 15 -34.92 5.94 13.24
C ARG A 15 -34.49 7.24 12.54
N GLU A 16 -33.31 7.19 11.90
CA GLU A 16 -32.73 8.34 11.19
C GLU A 16 -33.31 8.53 9.76
N GLY A 17 -34.17 7.64 9.28
CA GLY A 17 -34.72 7.70 7.92
C GLY A 17 -33.67 7.51 6.84
N ILE A 18 -32.74 6.57 7.05
CA ILE A 18 -31.68 6.17 6.12
C ILE A 18 -32.03 4.82 5.54
N ASP A 19 -32.06 4.71 4.22
CA ASP A 19 -32.41 3.47 3.50
C ASP A 19 -31.17 2.62 3.20
N TYR A 20 -30.05 3.26 2.82
CA TYR A 20 -28.77 2.61 2.60
C TYR A 20 -27.68 3.33 3.37
N TYR A 21 -26.81 2.58 4.06
CA TYR A 21 -25.68 3.11 4.80
C TYR A 21 -24.36 2.56 4.23
N TYR A 22 -23.44 3.45 3.87
CA TYR A 22 -22.15 3.15 3.25
C TYR A 22 -21.03 3.21 4.28
N ILE A 23 -20.20 2.15 4.35
CA ILE A 23 -19.07 2.04 5.27
C ILE A 23 -17.83 1.59 4.49
N PRO A 24 -16.88 2.48 4.19
CA PRO A 24 -15.63 2.13 3.52
C PRO A 24 -14.60 1.53 4.49
N THR A 25 -13.52 0.98 3.94
CA THR A 25 -12.25 0.91 4.64
C THR A 25 -11.55 2.25 4.43
N ALA A 26 -11.66 3.15 5.36
CA ALA A 26 -11.03 4.47 5.31
C ALA A 26 -10.94 5.07 6.72
N ASP A 27 -9.98 5.97 6.89
CA ASP A 27 -9.90 6.95 7.95
C ASP A 27 -10.31 8.34 7.43
N PHE A 28 -10.02 9.39 8.18
CA PHE A 28 -10.31 10.78 7.73
C PHE A 28 -9.36 11.27 6.63
N HIS A 29 -8.37 10.45 6.22
CA HIS A 29 -7.25 10.79 5.34
C HIS A 29 -7.19 9.94 4.07
N GLU A 30 -8.12 8.99 3.88
CA GLU A 30 -8.10 8.00 2.79
C GLU A 30 -6.83 7.12 2.83
N SER A 31 -6.39 6.73 4.03
CA SER A 31 -5.27 5.82 4.23
C SER A 31 -5.65 4.39 3.86
N GLU A 32 -4.69 3.61 3.36
CA GLU A 32 -4.89 2.18 3.08
C GLU A 32 -4.91 1.36 4.37
N TYR A 33 -3.97 1.62 5.27
CA TYR A 33 -3.93 1.02 6.60
C TYR A 33 -4.53 2.00 7.60
N VAL A 34 -5.39 1.48 8.47
CA VAL A 34 -6.12 2.31 9.43
C VAL A 34 -5.98 1.77 10.84
N VAL A 35 -5.94 2.67 11.82
CA VAL A 35 -5.94 2.29 13.25
C VAL A 35 -7.25 1.64 13.66
N GLU A 36 -7.25 0.91 14.78
CA GLU A 36 -8.42 0.15 15.24
C GLU A 36 -9.69 1.02 15.36
N TYR A 37 -9.57 2.30 15.73
CA TYR A 37 -10.69 3.25 15.77
C TYR A 37 -11.47 3.31 14.44
N PHE A 38 -10.79 3.27 13.29
CA PHE A 38 -11.38 3.37 11.95
C PHE A 38 -11.79 2.03 11.35
N LYS A 39 -11.63 0.90 12.04
CA LYS A 39 -11.97 -0.43 11.50
C LYS A 39 -13.47 -0.74 11.53
N ALA A 40 -14.29 0.27 11.23
CA ALA A 40 -15.76 0.21 11.19
C ALA A 40 -16.30 -0.90 10.26
N ARG A 41 -15.74 -1.03 9.05
CA ARG A 41 -16.09 -2.08 8.10
C ARG A 41 -15.75 -3.47 8.65
N LYS A 42 -14.56 -3.67 9.26
CA LYS A 42 -14.18 -4.92 9.94
C LYS A 42 -15.18 -5.23 11.08
N PHE A 43 -15.50 -4.24 11.90
CA PHE A 43 -16.45 -4.40 13.01
C PHE A 43 -17.79 -4.91 12.53
N ILE A 44 -18.40 -4.33 11.49
CA ILE A 44 -19.74 -4.67 11.06
C ILE A 44 -19.79 -5.95 10.23
N THR A 45 -18.77 -6.24 9.40
CA THR A 45 -18.76 -7.38 8.47
C THR A 45 -18.00 -8.60 9.00
N GLY A 46 -16.97 -8.39 9.86
CA GLY A 46 -15.97 -9.37 10.30
C GLY A 46 -14.86 -9.65 9.28
N PHE A 47 -14.94 -9.09 8.10
CA PHE A 47 -13.89 -9.21 7.12
C PHE A 47 -12.67 -8.38 7.56
N THR A 48 -11.49 -8.97 7.59
CA THR A 48 -10.27 -8.35 8.12
C THR A 48 -9.33 -7.78 7.05
N GLY A 49 -9.56 -8.07 5.77
CA GLY A 49 -8.71 -7.56 4.67
C GLY A 49 -8.62 -6.03 4.65
N SER A 50 -7.54 -5.48 4.10
CA SER A 50 -7.27 -4.03 4.11
C SER A 50 -8.13 -3.23 3.12
N ALA A 51 -8.76 -3.87 2.13
CA ALA A 51 -9.56 -3.18 1.13
C ALA A 51 -10.97 -3.77 1.01
N GLY A 52 -11.97 -2.92 1.09
CA GLY A 52 -13.37 -3.30 0.90
C GLY A 52 -14.34 -2.24 1.39
N VAL A 53 -15.59 -2.39 0.95
CA VAL A 53 -16.69 -1.48 1.25
C VAL A 53 -17.92 -2.29 1.63
N ALA A 54 -18.59 -1.90 2.71
CA ALA A 54 -19.90 -2.44 3.07
C ALA A 54 -21.02 -1.47 2.70
N VAL A 55 -22.10 -1.98 2.13
CA VAL A 55 -23.35 -1.26 1.93
C VAL A 55 -24.46 -2.05 2.61
N ILE A 56 -25.14 -1.41 3.55
CA ILE A 56 -26.20 -2.00 4.34
C ILE A 56 -27.52 -1.32 3.97
N GLY A 57 -28.46 -2.09 3.43
CA GLY A 57 -29.85 -1.70 3.27
C GLY A 57 -30.72 -2.28 4.38
N GLN A 58 -32.04 -1.94 4.41
CA GLN A 58 -32.95 -2.44 5.41
C GLN A 58 -33.15 -3.96 5.37
N GLU A 59 -33.04 -4.58 4.18
CA GLU A 59 -33.26 -6.02 3.98
C GLU A 59 -32.01 -6.78 3.55
N GLU A 60 -31.06 -6.14 2.89
CA GLU A 60 -29.86 -6.74 2.34
C GLU A 60 -28.59 -6.03 2.81
N ALA A 61 -27.45 -6.73 2.78
CA ALA A 61 -26.15 -6.16 3.11
C ALA A 61 -25.06 -6.82 2.23
N TRP A 62 -24.17 -6.02 1.69
CA TRP A 62 -23.18 -6.45 0.73
C TRP A 62 -21.79 -5.95 1.08
N LEU A 63 -20.78 -6.79 0.87
CA LEU A 63 -19.36 -6.46 0.96
C LEU A 63 -18.74 -6.50 -0.44
N TRP A 64 -18.20 -5.39 -0.91
CA TRP A 64 -17.32 -5.32 -2.08
C TRP A 64 -15.87 -5.45 -1.67
N THR A 65 -15.10 -6.30 -2.36
CA THR A 65 -13.65 -6.36 -2.23
C THR A 65 -13.01 -6.80 -3.54
N ASP A 66 -11.69 -6.62 -3.69
CA ASP A 66 -10.93 -6.94 -4.91
C ASP A 66 -10.34 -8.35 -4.90
N GLY A 67 -9.66 -8.72 -6.00
CA GLY A 67 -9.18 -10.07 -6.26
C GLY A 67 -8.21 -10.64 -5.22
N ARG A 68 -7.50 -9.78 -4.50
CA ARG A 68 -6.57 -10.17 -3.43
C ARG A 68 -7.28 -10.89 -2.27
N TYR A 69 -8.58 -10.60 -2.07
CA TYR A 69 -9.34 -11.00 -0.89
C TYR A 69 -10.54 -11.91 -1.17
N PHE A 70 -10.81 -12.34 -2.40
CA PHE A 70 -12.03 -13.10 -2.69
C PHE A 70 -12.19 -14.36 -1.85
N ILE A 71 -11.10 -15.10 -1.64
CA ILE A 71 -11.11 -16.35 -0.85
C ILE A 71 -11.33 -16.02 0.63
N GLN A 72 -10.53 -15.11 1.17
CA GLN A 72 -10.59 -14.69 2.58
C GLN A 72 -11.96 -14.10 2.94
N ALA A 73 -12.47 -13.18 2.11
CA ALA A 73 -13.76 -12.53 2.36
C ALA A 73 -14.91 -13.55 2.37
N ALA A 74 -14.94 -14.48 1.40
CA ALA A 74 -15.97 -15.51 1.34
C ALA A 74 -16.01 -16.36 2.63
N ALA A 75 -14.83 -16.76 3.14
CA ALA A 75 -14.73 -17.53 4.37
C ALA A 75 -15.14 -16.70 5.62
N GLN A 76 -14.69 -15.46 5.72
CA GLN A 76 -14.87 -14.64 6.91
C GLN A 76 -16.29 -14.07 7.08
N ILE A 77 -17.02 -13.83 5.98
CA ILE A 77 -18.40 -13.33 6.05
C ILE A 77 -19.45 -14.43 6.06
N GLU A 78 -19.05 -15.69 5.99
CA GLU A 78 -20.01 -16.81 6.05
C GLU A 78 -20.87 -16.73 7.30
N GLY A 79 -22.19 -16.79 7.14
CA GLY A 79 -23.15 -16.68 8.25
C GLY A 79 -23.29 -15.27 8.87
N SER A 80 -22.61 -14.25 8.35
CA SER A 80 -22.67 -12.88 8.88
C SER A 80 -23.91 -12.09 8.48
N GLY A 81 -24.61 -12.53 7.45
CA GLY A 81 -25.71 -11.79 6.81
C GLY A 81 -25.26 -10.86 5.68
N PHE A 82 -23.96 -10.81 5.36
CA PHE A 82 -23.44 -10.13 4.18
C PHE A 82 -23.32 -11.08 2.99
N GLY A 83 -23.69 -10.58 1.79
CA GLY A 83 -23.28 -11.18 0.52
C GLY A 83 -21.96 -10.60 0.04
N LEU A 84 -21.25 -11.35 -0.83
CA LEU A 84 -19.95 -10.93 -1.40
C LEU A 84 -20.12 -10.43 -2.83
N MET A 85 -19.65 -9.23 -3.10
CA MET A 85 -19.52 -8.62 -4.43
C MET A 85 -18.04 -8.60 -4.85
N LYS A 86 -17.67 -9.49 -5.77
CA LYS A 86 -16.28 -9.66 -6.26
C LYS A 86 -15.97 -8.57 -7.30
N MET A 87 -15.34 -7.48 -6.87
CA MET A 87 -15.04 -6.32 -7.74
C MET A 87 -14.28 -6.72 -9.02
N GLY A 88 -14.71 -6.17 -10.14
CA GLY A 88 -14.07 -6.40 -11.44
C GLY A 88 -14.47 -7.71 -12.14
N GLN A 89 -15.29 -8.56 -11.51
CA GLN A 89 -15.81 -9.75 -12.16
C GLN A 89 -17.03 -9.43 -13.02
N GLU A 90 -17.21 -10.20 -14.09
CA GLU A 90 -18.36 -10.04 -15.01
C GLU A 90 -19.70 -10.18 -14.26
N GLY A 91 -20.60 -9.25 -14.50
CA GLY A 91 -21.93 -9.21 -13.88
C GLY A 91 -21.97 -8.67 -12.43
N VAL A 92 -20.83 -8.27 -11.86
CA VAL A 92 -20.79 -7.67 -10.53
C VAL A 92 -20.82 -6.13 -10.65
N PRO A 93 -21.87 -5.46 -10.14
CA PRO A 93 -21.98 -4.01 -10.20
C PRO A 93 -20.98 -3.33 -9.26
N THR A 94 -20.51 -2.15 -9.62
CA THR A 94 -19.84 -1.25 -8.67
C THR A 94 -20.85 -0.77 -7.61
N VAL A 95 -20.34 -0.26 -6.47
CA VAL A 95 -21.21 0.33 -5.42
C VAL A 95 -22.13 1.41 -6.01
N MET A 96 -21.57 2.28 -6.87
CA MET A 96 -22.33 3.37 -7.51
C MET A 96 -23.43 2.84 -8.44
N GLN A 97 -23.14 1.82 -9.24
CA GLN A 97 -24.13 1.16 -10.09
C GLN A 97 -25.23 0.50 -9.25
N TYR A 98 -24.83 -0.27 -8.23
CA TYR A 98 -25.75 -0.92 -7.33
C TYR A 98 -26.71 0.06 -6.66
N LEU A 99 -26.19 1.14 -6.04
CA LEU A 99 -27.02 2.16 -5.41
C LEU A 99 -27.91 2.90 -6.44
N GLY A 100 -27.40 3.18 -7.64
CA GLY A 100 -28.15 3.80 -8.71
C GLY A 100 -29.34 2.96 -9.21
N GLU A 101 -29.21 1.64 -9.18
CA GLU A 101 -30.26 0.69 -9.56
C GLU A 101 -31.27 0.44 -8.43
N LYS A 102 -30.77 0.31 -7.19
CA LYS A 102 -31.57 -0.11 -6.03
C LYS A 102 -32.33 1.01 -5.36
N LEU A 103 -31.76 2.23 -5.31
CA LEU A 103 -32.37 3.37 -4.66
C LEU A 103 -33.73 3.70 -5.28
N GLN A 104 -34.77 3.81 -4.45
CA GLN A 104 -36.11 4.18 -4.87
C GLN A 104 -36.34 5.69 -4.70
N GLU A 105 -37.48 6.16 -5.22
CA GLU A 105 -37.91 7.56 -5.12
C GLU A 105 -37.98 8.03 -3.66
N GLY A 106 -37.35 9.16 -3.36
CA GLY A 106 -37.35 9.79 -2.05
C GLY A 106 -36.47 9.15 -0.98
N GLN A 107 -35.74 8.06 -1.30
CA GLN A 107 -34.90 7.35 -0.35
C GLN A 107 -33.59 8.09 -0.03
N CYS A 108 -33.00 7.74 1.11
CA CYS A 108 -31.82 8.40 1.68
C CYS A 108 -30.59 7.47 1.70
N ILE A 109 -29.44 7.99 1.26
CA ILE A 109 -28.14 7.36 1.45
C ILE A 109 -27.45 8.04 2.64
N GLY A 110 -26.97 7.24 3.62
CA GLY A 110 -26.22 7.71 4.79
C GLY A 110 -24.77 7.27 4.78
N PHE A 111 -23.89 8.10 5.32
CA PHE A 111 -22.47 7.79 5.58
C PHE A 111 -21.85 8.85 6.51
N ASP A 112 -20.72 8.54 7.14
CA ASP A 112 -19.91 9.55 7.84
C ASP A 112 -19.10 10.36 6.82
N ALA A 113 -19.35 11.67 6.74
CA ALA A 113 -18.66 12.56 5.81
C ALA A 113 -17.14 12.67 6.03
N ARG A 114 -16.64 12.23 7.18
CA ARG A 114 -15.22 12.27 7.53
C ARG A 114 -14.42 11.12 6.91
N VAL A 115 -15.07 9.99 6.63
CA VAL A 115 -14.43 8.78 6.06
C VAL A 115 -14.82 8.53 4.60
N VAL A 116 -15.52 9.47 3.96
CA VAL A 116 -15.89 9.38 2.54
C VAL A 116 -15.28 10.56 1.80
N ASN A 117 -14.52 10.27 0.75
CA ASN A 117 -13.91 11.32 -0.05
C ASN A 117 -14.95 12.14 -0.83
N THR A 118 -14.54 13.33 -1.22
CA THR A 118 -15.42 14.29 -1.89
C THR A 118 -15.99 13.79 -3.21
N ASN A 119 -15.22 13.01 -3.99
CA ASN A 119 -15.68 12.46 -5.26
C ASN A 119 -16.85 11.49 -5.05
N ASP A 120 -16.65 10.51 -4.16
CA ASP A 120 -17.67 9.48 -3.89
C ASP A 120 -18.93 10.10 -3.29
N ALA A 121 -18.78 11.03 -2.35
CA ALA A 121 -19.92 11.75 -1.76
C ALA A 121 -20.71 12.52 -2.82
N LYS A 122 -20.04 13.16 -3.79
CA LYS A 122 -20.72 13.85 -4.90
C LYS A 122 -21.41 12.90 -5.86
N GLU A 123 -20.85 11.72 -6.10
CA GLU A 123 -21.55 10.68 -6.90
C GLU A 123 -22.80 10.16 -6.15
N PHE A 124 -22.71 9.91 -4.83
CA PHE A 124 -23.89 9.59 -4.03
C PHE A 124 -24.95 10.70 -4.08
N ALA A 125 -24.54 11.96 -4.01
CA ALA A 125 -25.47 13.08 -4.16
C ALA A 125 -26.19 13.09 -5.51
N LYS A 126 -25.46 12.81 -6.61
CA LYS A 126 -26.05 12.70 -7.96
C LYS A 126 -27.03 11.52 -8.06
N ILE A 127 -26.68 10.37 -7.46
CA ILE A 127 -27.55 9.18 -7.44
C ILE A 127 -28.83 9.50 -6.69
N ALA A 128 -28.72 10.08 -5.48
CA ALA A 128 -29.88 10.46 -4.67
C ALA A 128 -30.77 11.50 -5.40
N ALA A 129 -30.17 12.54 -5.98
CA ALA A 129 -30.90 13.58 -6.69
C ALA A 129 -31.73 13.05 -7.87
N LYS A 130 -31.21 12.06 -8.62
CA LYS A 130 -31.96 11.41 -9.73
C LYS A 130 -33.22 10.68 -9.25
N LYS A 131 -33.33 10.37 -7.97
CA LYS A 131 -34.46 9.69 -7.32
C LYS A 131 -35.20 10.62 -6.37
N HIS A 132 -35.01 11.94 -6.49
CA HIS A 132 -35.55 12.93 -5.52
C HIS A 132 -35.29 12.57 -4.06
N GLY A 133 -34.22 11.81 -3.82
CA GLY A 133 -33.75 11.38 -2.50
C GLY A 133 -32.80 12.38 -1.85
N SER A 134 -32.21 11.98 -0.74
CA SER A 134 -31.34 12.84 0.06
C SER A 134 -30.08 12.12 0.54
N LEU A 135 -29.11 12.88 1.09
CA LEU A 135 -27.98 12.38 1.83
C LEU A 135 -28.10 12.71 3.31
N LYS A 136 -27.64 11.82 4.19
CA LYS A 136 -27.38 12.09 5.61
C LYS A 136 -25.93 11.74 5.93
N THR A 137 -25.13 12.75 6.31
CA THR A 137 -23.66 12.65 6.36
C THR A 137 -23.05 13.18 7.67
N ASP A 138 -23.88 13.58 8.64
CA ASP A 138 -23.43 14.32 9.80
C ASP A 138 -22.92 13.45 10.96
N ASN A 139 -23.33 12.18 11.01
CA ASN A 139 -23.06 11.29 12.13
C ASN A 139 -22.52 9.91 11.67
N ASP A 140 -21.54 9.40 12.41
CA ASP A 140 -21.18 7.99 12.34
C ASP A 140 -22.19 7.16 13.15
N LEU A 141 -23.09 6.44 12.46
CA LEU A 141 -24.09 5.60 13.11
C LEU A 141 -23.49 4.43 13.90
N LEU A 142 -22.23 4.08 13.62
CA LEU A 142 -21.56 3.00 14.32
C LEU A 142 -21.15 3.39 15.75
N ASP A 143 -21.05 4.66 16.09
CA ASP A 143 -20.78 5.11 17.47
C ASP A 143 -21.83 4.59 18.47
N GLU A 144 -23.07 4.41 18.03
CA GLU A 144 -24.14 3.84 18.86
C GLU A 144 -24.12 2.29 18.88
N VAL A 145 -23.53 1.64 17.88
CA VAL A 145 -23.49 0.17 17.77
C VAL A 145 -22.20 -0.40 18.37
N TRP A 146 -21.10 0.31 18.21
CA TRP A 146 -19.75 -0.10 18.65
C TRP A 146 -19.39 0.58 19.97
N THR A 147 -20.06 0.16 21.04
CA THR A 147 -19.97 0.79 22.38
C THR A 147 -18.60 0.65 23.04
N ASP A 148 -17.79 -0.30 22.61
CA ASP A 148 -16.42 -0.56 23.05
C ASP A 148 -15.39 -0.16 21.98
N ARG A 149 -15.73 0.79 21.12
CA ARG A 149 -14.82 1.29 20.07
C ARG A 149 -13.53 1.81 20.69
N PRO A 150 -12.34 1.36 20.24
CA PRO A 150 -11.07 1.87 20.73
C PRO A 150 -10.97 3.39 20.57
N ALA A 151 -10.32 4.06 21.51
CA ALA A 151 -10.07 5.50 21.38
C ALA A 151 -9.04 5.77 20.27
N LEU A 152 -9.16 6.93 19.63
CA LEU A 152 -8.12 7.43 18.75
C LEU A 152 -6.94 7.89 19.62
N VAL A 153 -5.77 7.30 19.38
CA VAL A 153 -4.54 7.57 20.14
C VAL A 153 -3.49 8.12 19.18
N HIS A 154 -2.79 9.16 19.60
CA HIS A 154 -1.68 9.76 18.88
C HIS A 154 -0.36 9.32 19.49
N GLN A 155 0.59 8.93 18.65
CA GLN A 155 1.92 8.45 19.05
C GLN A 155 2.97 9.56 18.91
N PRO A 156 4.09 9.48 19.64
CA PRO A 156 5.17 10.45 19.51
C PRO A 156 5.67 10.58 18.07
N ALA A 157 5.93 11.82 17.65
CA ALA A 157 6.45 12.16 16.34
C ALA A 157 7.71 13.02 16.45
N ASP A 158 8.65 12.80 15.53
CA ASP A 158 9.92 13.52 15.49
C ASP A 158 10.32 13.91 14.06
N VAL A 159 11.28 14.81 13.94
CA VAL A 159 11.84 15.25 12.65
C VAL A 159 12.71 14.13 12.04
N LEU A 160 12.56 13.92 10.74
CA LEU A 160 13.53 13.14 9.98
C LEU A 160 14.78 13.99 9.75
N LYS A 161 15.92 13.53 10.27
CA LYS A 161 17.20 14.26 10.23
C LYS A 161 17.66 14.55 8.80
N ASP A 162 18.42 15.62 8.61
CA ASP A 162 18.90 16.07 7.30
C ASP A 162 19.75 15.03 6.56
N GLU A 163 20.51 14.21 7.29
CA GLU A 163 21.28 13.09 6.70
C GLU A 163 20.40 12.03 6.01
N PHE A 164 19.09 12.00 6.32
CA PHE A 164 18.14 11.08 5.74
C PHE A 164 17.20 11.73 4.72
N ASN A 165 16.84 13.01 4.87
CA ASN A 165 15.78 13.61 4.04
C ASN A 165 16.29 14.29 2.74
N GLY A 166 17.52 14.78 2.74
CA GLY A 166 18.15 15.42 1.58
C GLY A 166 17.54 16.74 1.09
N GLU A 167 16.39 17.17 1.63
CA GLU A 167 15.72 18.43 1.27
C GLU A 167 14.95 19.00 2.47
N ALA A 168 15.24 20.26 2.82
CA ALA A 168 14.60 20.93 3.96
C ALA A 168 13.10 21.19 3.73
N THR A 169 12.32 21.22 4.81
CA THR A 169 10.87 21.51 4.82
C THR A 169 10.54 22.82 4.10
N ALA A 170 11.31 23.89 4.34
CA ALA A 170 11.09 25.18 3.68
C ALA A 170 11.23 25.08 2.14
N SER A 171 12.18 24.30 1.62
CA SER A 171 12.33 24.04 0.18
C SER A 171 11.14 23.29 -0.39
N LYS A 172 10.69 22.22 0.29
CA LYS A 172 9.50 21.45 -0.14
C LYS A 172 8.24 22.31 -0.17
N LEU A 173 8.02 23.15 0.85
CA LEU A 173 6.90 24.11 0.87
C LEU A 173 6.98 25.10 -0.29
N ALA A 174 8.17 25.63 -0.61
CA ALA A 174 8.34 26.53 -1.73
C ALA A 174 7.97 25.85 -3.07
N ARG A 175 8.44 24.63 -3.30
CA ARG A 175 8.07 23.84 -4.50
C ARG A 175 6.56 23.60 -4.61
N VAL A 176 5.90 23.30 -3.49
CA VAL A 176 4.43 23.12 -3.47
C VAL A 176 3.74 24.45 -3.82
N ARG A 177 4.19 25.58 -3.26
CA ARG A 177 3.66 26.91 -3.58
C ARG A 177 3.84 27.30 -5.04
N GLU A 178 4.95 26.93 -5.68
CA GLU A 178 5.15 27.10 -7.13
C GLU A 178 4.09 26.37 -7.97
N GLN A 179 3.66 25.18 -7.53
CA GLN A 179 2.58 24.48 -8.21
C GLN A 179 1.21 25.11 -7.92
N MET A 180 0.98 25.60 -6.69
CA MET A 180 -0.23 26.34 -6.37
C MET A 180 -0.35 27.61 -7.22
N GLU A 181 0.77 28.31 -7.48
CA GLU A 181 0.79 29.50 -8.34
C GLU A 181 0.41 29.17 -9.80
N LYS A 182 0.93 28.07 -10.37
CA LYS A 182 0.55 27.60 -11.71
C LYS A 182 -0.94 27.27 -11.82
N GLU A 183 -1.58 26.86 -10.73
CA GLU A 183 -3.01 26.56 -10.66
C GLU A 183 -3.83 27.76 -10.19
N GLU A 184 -3.23 28.95 -10.03
CA GLU A 184 -3.85 30.18 -9.50
C GLU A 184 -4.52 29.96 -8.12
N ALA A 185 -4.07 28.97 -7.34
CA ALA A 185 -4.63 28.60 -6.05
C ALA A 185 -4.08 29.49 -4.92
N GLN A 186 -4.98 29.98 -4.07
CA GLN A 186 -4.63 30.71 -2.85
C GLN A 186 -4.38 29.77 -1.68
N TYR A 187 -5.04 28.62 -1.68
CA TYR A 187 -4.93 27.59 -0.64
C TYR A 187 -4.74 26.22 -1.27
N HIS A 188 -3.99 25.36 -0.58
CA HIS A 188 -3.91 23.93 -0.89
C HIS A 188 -4.24 23.13 0.36
N ILE A 189 -5.28 22.29 0.29
CA ILE A 189 -5.71 21.41 1.39
C ILE A 189 -5.19 20.00 1.12
N ILE A 190 -4.41 19.48 2.06
CA ILE A 190 -3.81 18.13 2.01
C ILE A 190 -4.34 17.33 3.19
N SER A 191 -4.92 16.17 2.91
CA SER A 191 -5.34 15.19 3.92
C SER A 191 -4.47 13.93 3.93
N THR A 192 -3.73 13.65 2.86
CA THR A 192 -2.88 12.46 2.74
C THR A 192 -1.70 12.54 3.69
N LEU A 193 -1.60 11.57 4.60
CA LEU A 193 -0.64 11.60 5.71
C LEU A 193 0.81 11.48 5.24
N ASP A 194 1.05 10.69 4.22
CA ASP A 194 2.37 10.50 3.60
C ASP A 194 2.86 11.76 2.88
N ASP A 195 1.97 12.50 2.20
CA ASP A 195 2.31 13.80 1.62
C ASP A 195 2.70 14.82 2.70
N ILE A 196 1.92 14.90 3.79
CA ILE A 196 2.19 15.78 4.92
C ILE A 196 3.53 15.42 5.59
N ALA A 197 3.74 14.14 5.88
CA ALA A 197 4.96 13.64 6.51
C ALA A 197 6.20 13.92 5.63
N TRP A 198 6.07 13.80 4.30
CA TRP A 198 7.15 14.13 3.37
C TRP A 198 7.42 15.64 3.31
N ILE A 199 6.39 16.48 3.17
CA ILE A 199 6.54 17.94 3.11
C ILE A 199 7.21 18.47 4.36
N LEU A 200 6.77 18.00 5.54
CA LEU A 200 7.22 18.49 6.84
C LEU A 200 8.49 17.80 7.35
N ASN A 201 8.98 16.76 6.68
CA ASN A 201 10.06 15.90 7.18
C ASN A 201 9.79 15.36 8.59
N VAL A 202 8.55 15.01 8.89
CA VAL A 202 8.14 14.46 10.19
C VAL A 202 7.75 12.99 10.04
N ARG A 203 8.17 12.17 10.98
CA ARG A 203 7.76 10.77 11.09
C ARG A 203 7.16 10.53 12.48
N GLY A 204 6.06 9.80 12.50
CA GLY A 204 5.37 9.34 13.70
C GLY A 204 5.06 7.86 13.60
N ASN A 205 4.12 7.40 14.38
CA ASN A 205 3.69 6.00 14.36
C ASN A 205 2.21 5.87 14.75
N ASP A 206 1.39 6.81 14.26
CA ASP A 206 -0.05 6.81 14.55
C ASP A 206 -0.75 5.62 13.88
N ILE A 207 -0.30 5.22 12.70
CA ILE A 207 -0.82 4.04 11.98
C ILE A 207 0.21 2.90 12.12
N PRO A 208 -0.20 1.69 12.55
CA PRO A 208 0.71 0.55 12.60
C PRO A 208 1.43 0.32 11.27
N HIS A 209 2.73 0.15 11.33
CA HIS A 209 3.61 -0.08 10.18
C HIS A 209 3.63 1.05 9.14
N VAL A 210 3.14 2.24 9.49
CA VAL A 210 3.21 3.43 8.62
C VAL A 210 3.72 4.62 9.43
N PRO A 211 4.92 5.14 9.14
CA PRO A 211 5.57 6.14 9.98
C PRO A 211 5.03 7.55 9.73
N VAL A 212 3.74 7.77 9.95
CA VAL A 212 3.02 9.02 9.73
C VAL A 212 2.34 9.54 10.99
N VAL A 213 1.89 10.77 10.93
CA VAL A 213 1.13 11.45 12.00
C VAL A 213 -0.25 11.79 11.48
N LEU A 214 -1.31 11.43 12.20
CA LEU A 214 -2.69 11.84 11.88
C LEU A 214 -2.78 13.37 11.92
N SER A 215 -2.91 13.98 10.76
CA SER A 215 -2.91 15.44 10.62
C SER A 215 -3.49 15.90 9.30
N PHE A 216 -3.84 17.19 9.24
CA PHE A 216 -4.20 17.88 8.00
C PHE A 216 -3.27 19.08 7.82
N LEU A 217 -2.97 19.42 6.57
CA LEU A 217 -2.14 20.58 6.24
C LEU A 217 -2.88 21.47 5.26
N VAL A 218 -2.99 22.75 5.58
CA VAL A 218 -3.49 23.77 4.67
C VAL A 218 -2.37 24.76 4.40
N ILE A 219 -1.90 24.81 3.16
CA ILE A 219 -0.84 25.69 2.72
C ILE A 219 -1.46 26.92 2.06
N GLY A 220 -1.16 28.09 2.60
CA GLY A 220 -1.44 29.39 1.99
C GLY A 220 -0.25 29.89 1.18
N LYS A 221 -0.38 31.08 0.57
CA LYS A 221 0.69 31.70 -0.23
C LYS A 221 1.94 32.00 0.60
N GLU A 222 1.77 32.43 1.83
CA GLU A 222 2.89 32.84 2.72
C GLU A 222 2.94 32.06 4.02
N ASP A 223 1.82 31.48 4.46
CA ASP A 223 1.65 30.74 5.72
C ASP A 223 1.30 29.26 5.47
N ALA A 224 1.24 28.48 6.54
CA ALA A 224 0.66 27.15 6.53
C ALA A 224 0.03 26.85 7.90
N MET A 225 -1.07 26.12 7.90
CA MET A 225 -1.76 25.65 9.10
C MET A 225 -1.66 24.13 9.17
N TRP A 226 -1.05 23.62 10.22
CA TRP A 226 -0.93 22.19 10.48
C TRP A 226 -1.84 21.78 11.62
N PHE A 227 -2.85 20.97 11.31
CA PHE A 227 -3.84 20.47 12.26
C PHE A 227 -3.41 19.12 12.77
N VAL A 228 -2.97 19.04 14.01
CA VAL A 228 -2.33 17.84 14.60
C VAL A 228 -2.50 17.86 16.14
N GLU A 229 -2.37 16.69 16.77
CA GLU A 229 -2.30 16.64 18.24
C GLU A 229 -0.92 17.13 18.72
N GLU A 230 -0.87 18.33 19.25
CA GLU A 230 0.38 19.03 19.60
C GLU A 230 1.20 18.28 20.66
N ASN A 231 0.53 17.57 21.58
CA ASN A 231 1.20 16.83 22.66
C ASN A 231 2.01 15.61 22.15
N ALA A 232 1.74 15.15 20.93
CA ALA A 232 2.49 14.08 20.27
C ALA A 232 3.80 14.58 19.63
N LEU A 233 3.97 15.89 19.45
CA LEU A 233 5.11 16.46 18.74
C LEU A 233 6.30 16.71 19.65
N SER A 234 7.50 16.32 19.21
CA SER A 234 8.75 16.69 19.88
C SER A 234 9.01 18.19 19.82
N ASP A 235 9.88 18.70 20.69
CA ASP A 235 10.30 20.11 20.65
C ASP A 235 10.96 20.46 19.32
N ALA A 236 11.75 19.55 18.74
CA ALA A 236 12.39 19.75 17.43
C ALA A 236 11.36 19.93 16.31
N VAL A 237 10.24 19.20 16.33
CA VAL A 237 9.14 19.37 15.36
C VAL A 237 8.50 20.74 15.52
N LYS A 238 8.26 21.20 16.76
CA LYS A 238 7.67 22.52 17.03
C LYS A 238 8.59 23.67 16.60
N GLU A 239 9.89 23.54 16.84
CA GLU A 239 10.92 24.48 16.39
C GLU A 239 10.95 24.56 14.85
N MET A 240 11.03 23.42 14.17
CA MET A 240 10.98 23.36 12.71
C MET A 240 9.71 24.00 12.15
N ALA A 241 8.55 23.73 12.74
CA ALA A 241 7.29 24.33 12.30
C ALA A 241 7.32 25.87 12.45
N ALA A 242 7.81 26.38 13.57
CA ALA A 242 7.95 27.82 13.81
C ALA A 242 8.92 28.49 12.82
N GLU A 243 10.08 27.87 12.56
CA GLU A 243 11.07 28.36 11.60
C GLU A 243 10.54 28.40 10.15
N CYS A 244 9.67 27.45 9.79
CA CYS A 244 9.05 27.37 8.46
C CYS A 244 7.76 28.20 8.32
N GLY A 245 7.36 28.97 9.35
CA GLY A 245 6.14 29.76 9.34
C GLY A 245 4.85 28.91 9.35
N ILE A 246 4.92 27.73 9.96
CA ILE A 246 3.80 26.80 10.11
C ILE A 246 3.14 27.03 11.47
N THR A 247 1.84 27.29 11.48
CA THR A 247 1.04 27.41 12.70
C THR A 247 0.42 26.06 13.06
N ILE A 248 0.75 25.52 14.23
CA ILE A 248 0.15 24.28 14.75
C ILE A 248 -1.25 24.62 15.34
N ARG A 249 -2.24 23.78 15.03
CA ARG A 249 -3.63 23.89 15.46
C ARG A 249 -4.14 22.54 15.94
N PRO A 250 -5.14 22.49 16.83
CA PRO A 250 -5.79 21.24 17.21
C PRO A 250 -6.32 20.45 16.00
N TYR A 251 -6.15 19.13 16.02
CA TYR A 251 -6.48 18.25 14.91
C TYR A 251 -7.89 18.46 14.33
N GLU A 252 -8.90 18.54 15.19
CA GLU A 252 -10.31 18.67 14.79
C GLU A 252 -10.67 20.09 14.26
N ASP A 253 -9.81 21.08 14.47
CA ASP A 253 -10.07 22.48 14.04
C ASP A 253 -10.09 22.63 12.51
N VAL A 254 -9.60 21.64 11.75
CA VAL A 254 -9.55 21.71 10.28
C VAL A 254 -10.93 21.97 9.66
N TYR A 255 -11.98 21.40 10.20
CA TYR A 255 -13.35 21.57 9.67
C TYR A 255 -13.86 23.00 9.89
N ALA A 256 -13.62 23.56 11.08
CA ALA A 256 -13.96 24.94 11.38
C ALA A 256 -13.10 25.92 10.56
N TYR A 257 -11.82 25.62 10.39
CA TYR A 257 -10.91 26.43 9.58
C TYR A 257 -11.33 26.46 8.10
N ALA A 258 -11.71 25.31 7.53
CA ALA A 258 -12.19 25.24 6.15
C ALA A 258 -13.35 26.21 5.90
N ALA A 259 -14.27 26.39 6.87
CA ALA A 259 -15.36 27.34 6.78
C ALA A 259 -14.91 28.82 6.82
N THR A 260 -13.66 29.11 7.24
CA THR A 260 -13.09 30.46 7.26
C THR A 260 -12.35 30.85 6.00
N ILE A 261 -12.13 29.91 5.07
CA ILE A 261 -11.48 30.20 3.79
C ILE A 261 -12.33 31.26 3.04
N PRO A 262 -11.71 32.36 2.61
CA PRO A 262 -12.48 33.49 2.05
C PRO A 262 -13.29 33.11 0.82
N GLU A 263 -14.46 33.67 0.69
CA GLU A 263 -15.31 33.55 -0.50
C GLU A 263 -14.55 33.91 -1.77
N ASN A 264 -14.90 33.27 -2.86
CA ASN A 264 -14.26 33.42 -4.18
C ASN A 264 -12.76 33.09 -4.24
N SER A 265 -12.21 32.43 -3.20
CA SER A 265 -10.86 31.88 -3.25
C SER A 265 -10.79 30.66 -4.17
N THR A 266 -9.60 30.40 -4.73
CA THR A 266 -9.29 29.14 -5.41
C THR A 266 -8.56 28.22 -4.46
N VAL A 267 -9.07 27.00 -4.28
CA VAL A 267 -8.52 25.97 -3.43
C VAL A 267 -8.08 24.76 -4.29
N LEU A 268 -6.79 24.42 -4.23
CA LEU A 268 -6.26 23.19 -4.81
C LEU A 268 -6.47 22.05 -3.81
N LEU A 269 -7.00 20.93 -4.26
CA LEU A 269 -7.11 19.70 -3.47
C LEU A 269 -7.41 18.50 -4.37
N ASP A 270 -7.08 17.29 -3.90
CA ASP A 270 -7.53 16.06 -4.57
C ASP A 270 -8.87 15.60 -3.96
N LYS A 271 -9.95 15.70 -4.73
CA LYS A 271 -11.28 15.26 -4.29
C LYS A 271 -11.38 13.75 -4.01
N ARG A 272 -10.40 12.96 -4.48
CA ARG A 272 -10.33 11.52 -4.20
C ARG A 272 -9.73 11.22 -2.83
N LYS A 273 -9.09 12.24 -2.21
CA LYS A 273 -8.34 12.12 -0.95
C LYS A 273 -8.93 12.98 0.17
N VAL A 274 -9.37 14.19 -0.15
CA VAL A 274 -9.98 15.07 0.85
C VAL A 274 -11.40 14.64 1.17
N ASN A 275 -11.68 14.39 2.44
CA ASN A 275 -12.99 13.94 2.91
C ASN A 275 -14.09 15.00 2.67
N TYR A 276 -15.32 14.51 2.52
CA TYR A 276 -16.46 15.34 2.15
C TYR A 276 -16.79 16.39 3.22
N ARG A 277 -16.55 16.12 4.50
CA ARG A 277 -16.82 17.09 5.58
C ARG A 277 -16.00 18.37 5.42
N ILE A 278 -14.73 18.28 5.00
CA ILE A 278 -13.88 19.46 4.73
C ILE A 278 -14.43 20.26 3.55
N THR A 279 -14.71 19.59 2.42
CA THR A 279 -15.16 20.32 1.22
C THR A 279 -16.58 20.86 1.34
N ASN A 280 -17.43 20.22 2.14
CA ASN A 280 -18.78 20.68 2.43
C ASN A 280 -18.81 21.90 3.40
N ALA A 281 -17.71 22.12 4.14
CA ALA A 281 -17.54 23.30 4.99
C ALA A 281 -17.10 24.56 4.21
N LEU A 282 -16.54 24.39 3.00
CA LEU A 282 -16.16 25.52 2.16
C LEU A 282 -17.40 26.30 1.67
N SER A 283 -17.27 27.63 1.54
CA SER A 283 -18.32 28.44 0.90
C SER A 283 -18.61 27.95 -0.53
N GLU A 284 -19.86 27.99 -0.95
CA GLU A 284 -20.27 27.62 -2.32
C GLU A 284 -19.59 28.47 -3.41
N THR A 285 -19.08 29.63 -3.07
CA THR A 285 -18.36 30.54 -3.99
C THR A 285 -16.88 30.17 -4.13
N VAL A 286 -16.35 29.28 -3.31
CA VAL A 286 -14.96 28.80 -3.41
C VAL A 286 -14.79 27.95 -4.67
N HIS A 287 -13.81 28.31 -5.48
CA HIS A 287 -13.44 27.55 -6.68
C HIS A 287 -12.49 26.41 -6.32
N ILE A 288 -12.91 25.17 -6.47
CA ILE A 288 -12.07 23.99 -6.21
C ILE A 288 -11.39 23.52 -7.50
N VAL A 289 -10.06 23.63 -7.54
CA VAL A 289 -9.21 22.97 -8.54
C VAL A 289 -8.90 21.55 -8.04
N SER A 290 -9.50 20.56 -8.69
CA SER A 290 -9.34 19.15 -8.27
C SER A 290 -8.25 18.47 -9.09
N LYS A 291 -7.08 18.28 -8.48
CA LYS A 291 -5.92 17.58 -9.06
C LYS A 291 -5.25 16.74 -7.97
N ALA A 292 -4.43 15.77 -8.38
CA ALA A 292 -3.53 15.07 -7.46
C ALA A 292 -2.64 16.09 -6.73
N ASN A 293 -2.31 15.82 -5.48
CA ASN A 293 -1.41 16.67 -4.71
C ASN A 293 -0.05 16.78 -5.43
N PRO A 294 0.49 17.99 -5.63
CA PRO A 294 1.82 18.15 -6.24
C PRO A 294 2.91 17.34 -5.53
N SER A 295 2.81 17.22 -4.21
CA SER A 295 3.71 16.43 -3.37
C SER A 295 3.75 14.95 -3.75
N GLN A 296 2.68 14.37 -4.27
CA GLN A 296 2.65 12.96 -4.66
C GLN A 296 3.74 12.62 -5.69
N LEU A 297 3.87 13.39 -6.76
CA LEU A 297 4.92 13.17 -7.75
C LEU A 297 6.29 13.57 -7.20
N MET A 298 6.37 14.66 -6.41
CA MET A 298 7.62 15.16 -5.85
C MET A 298 8.29 14.13 -4.93
N LYS A 299 7.52 13.43 -4.07
CA LYS A 299 8.06 12.40 -3.16
C LYS A 299 8.31 11.06 -3.85
N ALA A 300 7.59 10.76 -4.95
CA ALA A 300 7.82 9.55 -5.71
C ALA A 300 9.19 9.57 -6.42
N ILE A 301 9.67 10.75 -6.83
CA ILE A 301 11.01 10.96 -7.41
C ILE A 301 11.99 11.22 -6.27
N LYS A 302 12.65 10.17 -5.80
CA LYS A 302 13.62 10.24 -4.70
C LYS A 302 14.84 11.06 -5.11
N ASN A 303 15.32 11.91 -4.19
CA ASN A 303 16.57 12.62 -4.36
C ASN A 303 17.79 11.69 -4.14
N GLU A 304 18.99 12.14 -4.47
CA GLU A 304 20.21 11.33 -4.41
C GLU A 304 20.50 10.78 -3.01
N ILE A 305 20.20 11.55 -1.95
CA ILE A 305 20.38 11.10 -0.55
C ILE A 305 19.38 10.01 -0.21
N GLU A 306 18.11 10.18 -0.58
CA GLU A 306 17.08 9.17 -0.39
C GLU A 306 17.40 7.88 -1.16
N LEU A 307 17.92 7.97 -2.40
CA LEU A 307 18.33 6.81 -3.21
C LEU A 307 19.53 6.07 -2.61
N GLU A 308 20.55 6.79 -2.14
CA GLU A 308 21.72 6.17 -1.49
C GLU A 308 21.31 5.46 -0.21
N ASN A 309 20.50 6.12 0.60
CA ASN A 309 19.95 5.55 1.83
C ASN A 309 19.06 4.33 1.56
N THR A 310 18.19 4.37 0.54
CA THR A 310 17.37 3.22 0.16
C THR A 310 18.22 2.00 -0.20
N ARG A 311 19.31 2.19 -0.96
CA ARG A 311 20.25 1.08 -1.25
C ARG A 311 20.87 0.51 0.04
N LYS A 312 21.13 1.35 1.05
CA LYS A 312 21.61 0.91 2.37
C LYS A 312 20.54 0.11 3.11
N ALA A 313 19.28 0.57 3.13
CA ALA A 313 18.17 -0.17 3.73
C ALA A 313 18.02 -1.57 3.10
N HIS A 314 18.07 -1.64 1.77
CA HIS A 314 17.99 -2.92 1.05
C HIS A 314 19.18 -3.85 1.29
N LEU A 315 20.38 -3.30 1.52
CA LEU A 315 21.53 -4.11 1.92
C LEU A 315 21.32 -4.73 3.30
N LEU A 316 20.87 -3.94 4.27
CA LEU A 316 20.61 -4.41 5.64
C LEU A 316 19.50 -5.47 5.66
N ASP A 317 18.41 -5.21 4.96
CA ASP A 317 17.31 -6.15 4.85
C ASP A 317 17.69 -7.42 4.08
N GLY A 318 18.47 -7.28 3.00
CA GLY A 318 19.01 -8.39 2.24
C GLY A 318 19.88 -9.34 3.08
N ILE A 319 20.66 -8.79 4.02
CA ILE A 319 21.44 -9.58 5.00
C ILE A 319 20.48 -10.37 5.90
N ALA A 320 19.46 -9.74 6.46
CA ALA A 320 18.49 -10.38 7.34
C ALA A 320 17.73 -11.51 6.63
N VAL A 321 17.19 -11.24 5.44
CA VAL A 321 16.42 -12.25 4.66
C VAL A 321 17.32 -13.38 4.15
N THR A 322 18.57 -13.09 3.76
CA THR A 322 19.52 -14.17 3.35
C THR A 322 19.90 -15.07 4.53
N LYS A 323 20.14 -14.51 5.72
CA LYS A 323 20.36 -15.31 6.94
C LYS A 323 19.12 -16.11 7.33
N PHE A 324 17.94 -15.56 7.14
CA PHE A 324 16.69 -16.28 7.32
C PHE A 324 16.59 -17.47 6.36
N MET A 325 16.86 -17.29 5.06
CA MET A 325 16.86 -18.38 4.08
C MET A 325 17.84 -19.49 4.47
N TYR A 326 19.08 -19.14 4.85
CA TYR A 326 20.06 -20.09 5.34
C TYR A 326 19.52 -20.90 6.54
N TRP A 327 18.99 -20.20 7.56
CA TRP A 327 18.46 -20.83 8.75
C TRP A 327 17.28 -21.75 8.43
N LEU A 328 16.35 -21.30 7.60
CA LEU A 328 15.16 -22.05 7.19
C LEU A 328 15.56 -23.35 6.49
N LYS A 329 16.39 -23.26 5.46
CA LYS A 329 16.89 -24.42 4.69
C LYS A 329 17.65 -25.42 5.55
N LYS A 330 18.41 -24.95 6.54
CA LYS A 330 19.20 -25.79 7.43
C LYS A 330 18.37 -26.54 8.47
N ASN A 331 17.26 -25.97 8.90
CA ASN A 331 16.52 -26.41 10.08
C ASN A 331 15.13 -27.01 9.80
N VAL A 332 14.53 -26.77 8.64
CA VAL A 332 13.24 -27.37 8.29
C VAL A 332 13.28 -28.90 8.40
N GLY A 333 12.28 -29.48 9.08
CA GLY A 333 12.22 -30.91 9.40
C GLY A 333 13.14 -31.35 10.54
N LYS A 334 13.98 -30.49 11.11
CA LYS A 334 14.85 -30.79 12.27
C LYS A 334 14.35 -30.16 13.57
N ILE A 335 13.73 -29.00 13.49
CA ILE A 335 13.08 -28.32 14.62
C ILE A 335 11.63 -28.02 14.23
N PRO A 336 10.71 -27.98 15.21
CA PRO A 336 9.33 -27.55 14.93
C PRO A 336 9.29 -26.11 14.40
N MET A 337 8.56 -25.88 13.33
CA MET A 337 8.33 -24.58 12.70
C MET A 337 6.90 -24.50 12.22
N ASP A 338 6.33 -23.31 12.25
CA ASP A 338 5.06 -22.93 11.62
C ASP A 338 5.17 -21.54 10.99
N GLU A 339 4.14 -21.12 10.29
CA GLU A 339 4.10 -19.84 9.57
C GLU A 339 4.32 -18.62 10.49
N VAL A 340 3.88 -18.68 11.75
CA VAL A 340 4.08 -17.60 12.74
C VAL A 340 5.51 -17.59 13.23
N SER A 341 6.03 -18.74 13.68
CA SER A 341 7.38 -18.84 14.24
C SER A 341 8.49 -18.47 13.25
N VAL A 342 8.30 -18.72 11.95
CA VAL A 342 9.27 -18.31 10.93
C VAL A 342 9.18 -16.82 10.64
N SER A 343 7.98 -16.22 10.71
CA SER A 343 7.79 -14.77 10.61
C SER A 343 8.48 -14.04 11.78
N ASP A 344 8.27 -14.52 13.00
CA ASP A 344 8.89 -13.97 14.20
C ASP A 344 10.41 -14.06 14.14
N TYR A 345 10.94 -15.20 13.63
CA TYR A 345 12.38 -15.34 13.47
C TYR A 345 12.96 -14.36 12.45
N LEU A 346 12.31 -14.18 11.30
CA LEU A 346 12.73 -13.20 10.31
C LEU A 346 12.72 -11.79 10.89
N GLN A 347 11.66 -11.41 11.62
CA GLN A 347 11.60 -10.12 12.30
C GLN A 347 12.78 -9.97 13.28
N SER A 348 13.09 -11.00 14.09
CA SER A 348 14.21 -10.97 15.02
C SER A 348 15.59 -10.74 14.37
N LEU A 349 15.75 -11.14 13.09
CA LEU A 349 16.95 -10.85 12.31
C LEU A 349 16.98 -9.40 11.84
N ARG A 350 15.83 -8.83 11.44
CA ARG A 350 15.70 -7.42 11.08
C ARG A 350 15.97 -6.49 12.26
N GLU A 351 15.48 -6.84 13.45
CA GLU A 351 15.70 -6.09 14.70
C GLU A 351 17.18 -5.94 15.08
N GLN A 352 18.06 -6.79 14.55
CA GLN A 352 19.50 -6.71 14.77
C GLN A 352 20.20 -5.78 13.76
N MET A 353 19.50 -5.29 12.74
CA MET A 353 20.07 -4.41 11.72
C MET A 353 20.11 -2.95 12.20
N GLU A 354 21.13 -2.23 11.77
CA GLU A 354 21.30 -0.80 12.09
C GLU A 354 20.10 0.03 11.60
N GLY A 355 19.53 0.85 12.49
CA GLY A 355 18.46 1.77 12.15
C GLY A 355 17.12 1.11 11.85
N TYR A 356 16.93 -0.18 12.15
CA TYR A 356 15.63 -0.82 12.05
C TYR A 356 14.61 -0.16 13.00
N ARG A 357 13.40 0.11 12.51
CA ARG A 357 12.33 0.75 13.28
C ARG A 357 11.13 -0.14 13.52
N ASP A 358 10.60 -0.75 12.47
CA ASP A 358 9.41 -1.60 12.48
C ASP A 358 9.34 -2.43 11.19
N ILE A 359 8.44 -3.38 11.11
CA ILE A 359 8.04 -4.01 9.84
C ILE A 359 7.30 -2.98 8.98
N SER A 360 7.45 -3.03 7.65
CA SER A 360 6.74 -2.13 6.72
C SER A 360 5.27 -2.53 6.49
N PHE A 361 4.94 -3.78 6.78
CA PHE A 361 3.59 -4.36 6.81
C PHE A 361 3.61 -5.71 7.54
N ASP A 362 2.43 -6.23 7.91
CA ASP A 362 2.30 -7.57 8.52
C ASP A 362 2.92 -8.64 7.59
N THR A 363 3.92 -9.38 8.07
CA THR A 363 4.58 -10.43 7.28
C THR A 363 3.59 -11.47 6.80
N ILE A 364 3.63 -11.78 5.52
CA ILE A 364 2.88 -12.85 4.88
C ILE A 364 3.80 -14.08 4.82
N ALA A 365 3.51 -15.10 5.60
CA ALA A 365 4.21 -16.38 5.51
C ALA A 365 3.17 -17.46 5.22
N GLY A 366 3.10 -17.89 3.96
CA GLY A 366 2.11 -18.87 3.49
C GLY A 366 2.76 -20.18 3.06
N TYR A 367 2.44 -21.26 3.75
CA TYR A 367 2.92 -22.59 3.40
C TYR A 367 1.95 -23.30 2.46
N ASN A 368 2.44 -23.77 1.31
CA ASN A 368 1.65 -24.46 0.30
C ASN A 368 0.32 -23.76 -0.02
N ALA A 369 -0.84 -24.36 0.31
CA ALA A 369 -2.17 -23.84 -0.02
C ALA A 369 -2.46 -22.45 0.57
N ASN A 370 -1.92 -22.12 1.75
CA ASN A 370 -2.10 -20.81 2.37
C ASN A 370 -1.48 -19.69 1.53
N ALA A 371 -0.40 -19.98 0.80
CA ALA A 371 0.25 -19.04 -0.11
C ALA A 371 -0.64 -18.65 -1.33
N ALA A 372 -1.71 -19.38 -1.60
CA ALA A 372 -2.68 -18.98 -2.64
C ALA A 372 -3.51 -17.75 -2.29
N MET A 373 -3.54 -17.36 -1.02
CA MET A 373 -4.11 -16.10 -0.55
C MET A 373 -3.03 -15.01 -0.54
N MET A 374 -3.10 -14.07 -1.46
CA MET A 374 -2.03 -13.09 -1.72
C MET A 374 -1.64 -12.26 -0.49
N HIS A 375 -2.62 -11.95 0.38
CA HIS A 375 -2.46 -11.21 1.64
C HIS A 375 -2.81 -12.10 2.83
N TYR A 376 -2.31 -13.34 2.82
CA TYR A 376 -2.50 -14.28 3.92
C TYR A 376 -1.87 -13.75 5.20
N LYS A 377 -2.59 -13.84 6.29
CA LYS A 377 -2.05 -13.58 7.63
C LYS A 377 -2.15 -14.87 8.46
N ALA A 378 -1.00 -15.40 8.85
CA ALA A 378 -0.95 -16.52 9.76
C ALA A 378 -1.40 -16.09 11.17
N GLU A 379 -2.27 -16.87 11.80
CA GLU A 379 -2.69 -16.66 13.18
C GLU A 379 -2.24 -17.85 14.03
N PRO A 380 -1.86 -17.66 15.30
CA PRO A 380 -1.26 -18.73 16.13
C PRO A 380 -2.10 -20.02 16.18
N ASP A 381 -3.42 -19.90 16.19
CA ASP A 381 -4.34 -21.05 16.30
C ASP A 381 -4.56 -21.79 14.96
N THR A 382 -4.18 -21.19 13.82
CA THR A 382 -4.45 -21.72 12.48
C THR A 382 -3.22 -21.86 11.60
N ALA A 383 -2.05 -21.40 12.07
CA ALA A 383 -0.79 -21.45 11.34
C ALA A 383 -0.42 -22.88 10.93
N ALA A 384 -0.08 -23.06 9.68
CA ALA A 384 0.34 -24.37 9.18
C ALA A 384 1.74 -24.72 9.67
N LYS A 385 1.94 -25.97 10.08
CA LYS A 385 3.26 -26.51 10.42
C LYS A 385 4.06 -26.74 9.16
N LEU A 386 5.32 -26.30 9.18
CA LEU A 386 6.24 -26.49 8.06
C LEU A 386 6.85 -27.90 8.10
N GLU A 387 6.78 -28.58 6.98
CA GLU A 387 7.37 -29.88 6.75
C GLU A 387 8.51 -29.78 5.71
N PRO A 388 9.49 -30.72 5.66
CA PRO A 388 10.57 -30.72 4.68
C PRO A 388 10.05 -31.16 3.30
N GLN A 389 9.03 -30.50 2.79
CA GLN A 389 8.41 -30.69 1.48
C GLN A 389 7.63 -29.42 1.08
N GLY A 390 7.38 -29.27 -0.21
CA GLY A 390 6.59 -28.14 -0.73
C GLY A 390 7.33 -26.81 -0.66
N MET A 391 6.57 -25.72 -0.54
CA MET A 391 7.08 -24.35 -0.63
C MET A 391 6.49 -23.45 0.46
N LEU A 392 7.30 -22.52 0.94
CA LEU A 392 6.91 -21.42 1.80
C LEU A 392 7.09 -20.09 1.05
N LEU A 393 6.03 -19.36 0.82
CA LEU A 393 6.08 -17.98 0.35
C LEU A 393 6.22 -17.07 1.56
N VAL A 394 7.25 -16.21 1.57
CA VAL A 394 7.42 -15.18 2.59
C VAL A 394 7.53 -13.82 1.89
N ASP A 395 6.56 -12.96 2.20
CA ASP A 395 6.48 -11.59 1.76
C ASP A 395 6.56 -10.69 2.99
N SER A 396 7.55 -9.79 3.01
CA SER A 396 7.90 -9.04 4.21
C SER A 396 8.81 -7.87 3.90
N GLY A 397 8.76 -6.87 4.75
CA GLY A 397 9.65 -5.72 4.63
C GLY A 397 9.91 -5.05 5.97
N GLY A 398 10.76 -4.05 5.96
CA GLY A 398 11.12 -3.27 7.14
C GLY A 398 11.24 -1.78 6.86
N HIS A 399 10.97 -1.00 7.89
CA HIS A 399 11.32 0.41 7.97
C HIS A 399 12.67 0.55 8.66
N TYR A 400 13.56 1.26 8.01
CA TYR A 400 14.87 1.63 8.51
C TYR A 400 14.99 3.16 8.52
N ASP A 401 15.90 3.73 9.32
CA ASP A 401 16.21 5.17 9.21
C ASP A 401 16.52 5.58 7.76
N THR A 402 16.99 4.64 6.97
CA THR A 402 17.46 4.81 5.60
C THR A 402 16.45 4.42 4.53
N GLY A 403 15.21 4.05 4.86
CA GLY A 403 14.18 3.75 3.86
C GLY A 403 13.20 2.66 4.26
N THR A 404 12.45 2.21 3.28
CA THR A 404 11.43 1.15 3.41
C THR A 404 11.77 0.04 2.45
N THR A 405 11.57 -1.22 2.85
CA THR A 405 11.79 -2.40 2.01
C THR A 405 10.52 -3.22 1.86
N ASP A 406 10.42 -3.91 0.72
CA ASP A 406 9.39 -4.85 0.36
C ASP A 406 10.01 -6.00 -0.45
N ILE A 407 9.94 -7.22 0.05
CA ILE A 407 10.63 -8.37 -0.56
C ILE A 407 9.79 -9.62 -0.42
N THR A 408 9.49 -10.28 -1.53
CA THR A 408 8.96 -11.64 -1.51
C THR A 408 9.97 -12.65 -2.02
N ARG A 409 10.10 -13.76 -1.30
CA ARG A 409 10.73 -14.98 -1.78
C ARG A 409 9.85 -16.18 -1.51
N THR A 410 9.79 -17.08 -2.48
CA THR A 410 9.22 -18.43 -2.30
C THR A 410 10.36 -19.41 -2.08
N PHE A 411 10.39 -20.05 -0.92
CA PHE A 411 11.43 -21.00 -0.51
C PHE A 411 10.95 -22.43 -0.72
N VAL A 412 11.74 -23.25 -1.41
CA VAL A 412 11.49 -24.69 -1.58
C VAL A 412 12.00 -25.42 -0.33
N LEU A 413 11.11 -26.06 0.41
CA LEU A 413 11.43 -26.72 1.67
C LEU A 413 11.82 -28.22 1.51
N GLY A 414 11.64 -28.75 0.32
CA GLY A 414 11.94 -30.16 -0.01
C GLY A 414 11.32 -30.53 -1.35
N PRO A 415 10.96 -31.81 -1.59
CA PRO A 415 10.43 -32.23 -2.89
C PRO A 415 9.20 -31.41 -3.32
N ILE A 416 9.22 -30.94 -4.57
CA ILE A 416 8.11 -30.31 -5.27
C ILE A 416 7.89 -30.98 -6.63
N SER A 417 6.68 -30.88 -7.16
CA SER A 417 6.30 -31.45 -8.46
C SER A 417 6.89 -30.69 -9.64
N ASP A 418 6.98 -31.32 -10.81
CA ASP A 418 7.48 -30.70 -12.04
C ASP A 418 6.63 -29.47 -12.43
N ILE A 419 5.32 -29.51 -12.19
CA ILE A 419 4.46 -28.35 -12.47
C ILE A 419 4.74 -27.18 -11.52
N GLN A 420 5.05 -27.43 -10.24
CA GLN A 420 5.46 -26.40 -9.30
C GLN A 420 6.80 -25.79 -9.70
N LYS A 421 7.78 -26.59 -10.11
CA LYS A 421 9.07 -26.09 -10.66
C LYS A 421 8.86 -25.25 -11.90
N LYS A 422 8.01 -25.70 -12.82
CA LYS A 422 7.64 -24.93 -14.00
C LYS A 422 7.09 -23.57 -13.61
N HIS A 423 6.08 -23.51 -12.74
CA HIS A 423 5.45 -22.28 -12.31
C HIS A 423 6.42 -21.37 -11.55
N PHE A 424 7.26 -21.94 -10.68
CA PHE A 424 8.31 -21.18 -9.99
C PHE A 424 9.25 -20.50 -10.99
N THR A 425 9.74 -21.26 -11.95
CA THR A 425 10.67 -20.77 -12.99
C THR A 425 10.02 -19.69 -13.85
N MET A 426 8.72 -19.83 -14.16
CA MET A 426 7.98 -18.80 -14.93
C MET A 426 7.82 -17.50 -14.16
N VAL A 427 7.53 -17.56 -12.86
CA VAL A 427 7.45 -16.37 -12.00
C VAL A 427 8.81 -15.67 -11.94
N VAL A 428 9.90 -16.40 -11.75
CA VAL A 428 11.27 -15.84 -11.77
C VAL A 428 11.59 -15.22 -13.13
N LYS A 429 11.26 -15.90 -14.23
CA LYS A 429 11.44 -15.34 -15.58
C LYS A 429 10.64 -14.04 -15.78
N SER A 430 9.41 -13.99 -15.31
CA SER A 430 8.55 -12.81 -15.37
C SER A 430 9.20 -11.61 -14.66
N ASN A 431 9.69 -11.81 -13.44
CA ASN A 431 10.40 -10.79 -12.66
C ASN A 431 11.69 -10.34 -13.38
N LEU A 432 12.54 -11.27 -13.82
CA LEU A 432 13.78 -10.92 -14.51
C LEU A 432 13.56 -10.16 -15.83
N ASN A 433 12.50 -10.50 -16.59
CA ASN A 433 12.17 -9.79 -17.83
C ASN A 433 11.83 -8.31 -17.58
N LEU A 434 11.06 -8.02 -16.53
CA LEU A 434 10.70 -6.65 -16.19
C LEU A 434 11.88 -5.89 -15.59
N ALA A 435 12.63 -6.50 -14.68
CA ALA A 435 13.81 -5.88 -14.07
C ALA A 435 14.88 -5.47 -15.10
N ASN A 436 14.99 -6.18 -16.23
CA ASN A 436 16.01 -5.93 -17.26
C ASN A 436 15.49 -5.19 -18.51
N VAL A 437 14.24 -4.70 -18.47
CA VAL A 437 13.66 -4.02 -19.63
C VAL A 437 14.33 -2.68 -19.91
N LYS A 438 14.51 -2.37 -21.22
CA LYS A 438 14.84 -1.03 -21.70
C LYS A 438 13.62 -0.43 -22.39
N PHE A 439 13.32 0.83 -22.10
CA PHE A 439 12.16 1.50 -22.65
C PHE A 439 12.45 2.98 -22.93
N LEU A 440 11.63 3.62 -23.76
CA LEU A 440 11.74 5.04 -24.00
C LEU A 440 11.04 5.84 -22.91
N TYR A 441 11.61 6.96 -22.51
CA TYR A 441 10.97 7.93 -21.62
C TYR A 441 9.56 8.28 -22.12
N GLY A 442 8.62 8.33 -21.20
CA GLY A 442 7.18 8.49 -21.48
C GLY A 442 6.38 7.19 -21.37
N CYS A 443 7.04 6.02 -21.30
CA CYS A 443 6.37 4.78 -20.92
C CYS A 443 5.93 4.82 -19.45
N ASN A 444 4.80 4.20 -19.18
CA ASN A 444 4.25 4.01 -17.84
C ASN A 444 4.09 2.52 -17.52
N GLY A 445 3.62 2.22 -16.32
CA GLY A 445 3.46 0.84 -15.88
C GLY A 445 2.46 0.02 -16.68
N ILE A 446 1.48 0.64 -17.34
CA ILE A 446 0.52 -0.05 -18.22
C ILE A 446 1.26 -0.63 -19.43
N SER A 447 2.20 0.13 -20.00
CA SER A 447 2.98 -0.31 -21.16
C SER A 447 3.97 -1.43 -20.81
N LEU A 448 4.49 -1.45 -19.58
CA LEU A 448 5.57 -2.37 -19.16
C LEU A 448 5.07 -3.63 -18.48
N ASP A 449 3.92 -3.62 -17.80
CA ASP A 449 3.36 -4.76 -17.07
C ASP A 449 3.26 -6.03 -17.93
N VAL A 450 2.89 -5.89 -19.19
CA VAL A 450 2.73 -7.01 -20.13
C VAL A 450 4.02 -7.80 -20.32
N ILE A 451 5.20 -7.16 -20.21
CA ILE A 451 6.51 -7.83 -20.32
C ILE A 451 6.69 -8.86 -19.20
N CYS A 452 6.20 -8.51 -18.01
CA CYS A 452 6.21 -9.39 -16.85
C CYS A 452 5.13 -10.49 -16.97
N ARG A 453 3.89 -10.15 -17.41
CA ARG A 453 2.78 -11.11 -17.47
C ARG A 453 2.88 -12.13 -18.60
N GLU A 454 3.52 -11.76 -19.70
CA GLU A 454 3.53 -12.54 -20.92
C GLU A 454 3.95 -14.01 -20.72
N PRO A 455 5.00 -14.34 -19.92
CA PRO A 455 5.34 -15.74 -19.65
C PRO A 455 4.21 -16.54 -18.98
N ILE A 456 3.48 -15.89 -18.05
CA ILE A 456 2.36 -16.51 -17.31
C ILE A 456 1.13 -16.65 -18.20
N TRP A 457 0.80 -15.62 -19.00
CA TRP A 457 -0.32 -15.66 -19.95
C TRP A 457 -0.16 -16.72 -21.04
N LYS A 458 1.06 -17.03 -21.46
CA LYS A 458 1.32 -18.15 -22.39
C LYS A 458 0.85 -19.51 -21.87
N GLU A 459 0.75 -19.66 -20.56
CA GLU A 459 0.23 -20.87 -19.94
C GLU A 459 -1.27 -20.77 -19.61
N ASN A 460 -1.98 -19.74 -20.09
CA ASN A 460 -3.36 -19.44 -19.76
C ASN A 460 -3.60 -19.25 -18.24
N LEU A 461 -2.58 -18.77 -17.54
CA LEU A 461 -2.64 -18.38 -16.14
C LEU A 461 -2.57 -16.86 -16.01
N ASP A 462 -3.10 -16.31 -14.91
CA ASP A 462 -3.00 -14.90 -14.56
C ASP A 462 -3.02 -14.72 -13.04
N TYR A 463 -2.54 -13.58 -12.57
CA TYR A 463 -2.69 -13.12 -11.19
C TYR A 463 -3.57 -11.87 -11.16
N GLN A 464 -4.55 -11.85 -10.21
CA GLN A 464 -5.62 -10.84 -10.18
C GLN A 464 -5.24 -9.60 -9.35
N CYS A 465 -3.97 -9.20 -9.40
CA CYS A 465 -3.43 -8.00 -8.75
C CYS A 465 -2.53 -7.23 -9.73
N GLY A 466 -2.00 -6.08 -9.30
CA GLY A 466 -0.92 -5.39 -10.01
C GLY A 466 0.36 -6.24 -10.00
N THR A 467 1.28 -5.92 -10.88
CA THR A 467 2.63 -6.51 -10.89
C THR A 467 3.59 -5.75 -9.97
N GLY A 468 3.21 -4.57 -9.53
CA GLY A 468 4.02 -3.78 -8.61
C GLY A 468 3.45 -2.39 -8.36
N HIS A 469 4.00 -1.75 -7.34
CA HIS A 469 3.60 -0.43 -6.85
C HIS A 469 4.83 0.40 -6.48
N GLY A 470 4.66 1.72 -6.39
CA GLY A 470 5.70 2.58 -5.84
C GLY A 470 5.92 2.32 -4.35
N VAL A 471 7.11 2.63 -3.86
CA VAL A 471 7.50 2.49 -2.46
C VAL A 471 7.92 3.84 -1.88
N GLY A 472 7.41 4.17 -0.70
CA GLY A 472 7.73 5.41 0.02
C GLY A 472 9.09 5.33 0.71
N TYR A 473 9.72 6.48 0.89
CA TYR A 473 10.99 6.59 1.63
C TYR A 473 10.71 6.80 3.12
N LEU A 474 10.86 5.74 3.92
CA LEU A 474 10.44 5.72 5.33
C LEU A 474 9.02 6.30 5.46
N LEU A 475 8.12 5.77 4.62
CA LEU A 475 6.70 6.12 4.50
C LEU A 475 5.92 4.86 4.11
N ASN A 476 4.74 5.02 3.51
CA ASN A 476 3.89 3.91 3.09
C ASN A 476 4.65 2.95 2.15
N VAL A 477 4.56 1.66 2.42
CA VAL A 477 5.09 0.64 1.50
C VAL A 477 4.42 0.75 0.12
N HIS A 478 3.12 1.00 0.08
CA HIS A 478 2.38 1.32 -1.15
C HIS A 478 2.34 2.83 -1.38
N GLU A 479 3.09 3.32 -2.35
CA GLU A 479 3.14 4.75 -2.71
C GLU A 479 2.86 4.95 -4.21
N GLY A 480 1.87 5.80 -4.53
CA GLY A 480 1.67 6.26 -5.90
C GLY A 480 2.61 7.42 -6.28
N PRO A 481 2.65 7.82 -7.57
CA PRO A 481 1.72 7.44 -8.65
C PRO A 481 2.22 6.29 -9.56
N ASN A 482 3.45 5.82 -9.41
CA ASN A 482 4.01 4.76 -10.25
C ASN A 482 3.51 3.37 -9.81
N SER A 483 3.31 2.49 -10.77
CA SER A 483 2.93 1.09 -10.54
C SER A 483 3.09 0.29 -11.82
N PHE A 484 3.21 -1.04 -11.72
CA PHE A 484 3.06 -1.95 -12.86
C PHE A 484 1.68 -2.60 -12.80
N ARG A 485 0.85 -2.36 -13.83
CA ARG A 485 -0.47 -2.99 -13.99
C ARG A 485 -0.98 -2.87 -15.42
N TRP A 486 -1.55 -3.91 -15.98
CA TRP A 486 -2.08 -3.88 -17.34
C TRP A 486 -3.42 -3.15 -17.46
N GLN A 487 -4.20 -3.10 -16.38
CA GLN A 487 -5.48 -2.40 -16.35
C GLN A 487 -5.29 -0.93 -15.98
N TYR A 488 -5.92 -0.06 -16.77
CA TYR A 488 -5.92 1.37 -16.48
C TYR A 488 -6.62 1.67 -15.13
N ARG A 489 -5.95 2.46 -14.31
CA ARG A 489 -6.55 3.09 -13.12
C ARG A 489 -6.17 4.57 -13.11
N PRO A 490 -7.17 5.48 -12.95
CA PRO A 490 -6.89 6.92 -12.85
C PRO A 490 -5.89 7.23 -11.74
N GLY A 491 -4.84 8.01 -12.07
CA GLY A 491 -3.80 8.41 -11.12
C GLY A 491 -2.63 7.43 -10.98
N PHE A 492 -2.60 6.34 -11.77
CA PHE A 492 -1.50 5.37 -11.85
C PHE A 492 -0.96 5.21 -13.28
N ASP A 493 -1.14 6.23 -14.09
CA ASP A 493 -0.75 6.27 -15.50
C ASP A 493 0.41 7.25 -15.77
N ASN A 494 1.09 7.72 -14.72
CA ASN A 494 2.25 8.59 -14.84
C ASN A 494 3.41 7.86 -15.54
N PRO A 495 4.15 8.55 -16.43
CA PRO A 495 5.41 8.04 -16.92
C PRO A 495 6.40 7.74 -15.79
N PHE A 496 7.29 6.78 -16.01
CA PHE A 496 8.40 6.55 -15.11
C PHE A 496 9.43 7.68 -15.21
N GLU A 497 9.76 8.27 -14.06
CA GLU A 497 10.84 9.24 -13.89
C GLU A 497 12.05 8.59 -13.22
N ALA A 498 13.26 9.05 -13.54
CA ALA A 498 14.45 8.60 -12.84
C ALA A 498 14.36 8.94 -11.35
N GLY A 499 14.70 7.98 -10.48
CA GLY A 499 14.56 8.09 -9.04
C GLY A 499 13.25 7.53 -8.48
N MET A 500 12.28 7.12 -9.31
CA MET A 500 11.11 6.38 -8.84
C MET A 500 11.50 4.96 -8.43
N ILE A 501 10.99 4.51 -7.29
CA ILE A 501 11.15 3.13 -6.78
C ILE A 501 9.84 2.39 -7.00
N THR A 502 9.89 1.16 -7.53
CA THR A 502 8.70 0.37 -7.83
C THR A 502 8.98 -1.11 -7.58
N THR A 503 8.05 -1.83 -6.94
CA THR A 503 8.14 -3.29 -6.80
C THR A 503 7.90 -3.99 -8.13
N ASP A 504 8.45 -5.19 -8.27
CA ASP A 504 8.26 -6.11 -9.39
C ASP A 504 7.97 -7.49 -8.80
N GLU A 505 6.67 -7.81 -8.64
CA GLU A 505 6.14 -8.90 -7.81
C GLU A 505 5.16 -9.84 -8.54
N PRO A 506 5.54 -10.41 -9.70
CA PRO A 506 4.70 -11.39 -10.37
C PRO A 506 4.45 -12.62 -9.52
N GLY A 507 3.30 -13.27 -9.71
CA GLY A 507 2.98 -14.48 -8.97
C GLY A 507 2.04 -15.42 -9.71
N ILE A 508 1.90 -16.63 -9.18
CA ILE A 508 0.90 -17.64 -9.56
C ILE A 508 0.23 -18.12 -8.27
N TYR A 509 -1.09 -18.06 -8.21
CA TYR A 509 -1.88 -18.39 -7.03
C TYR A 509 -2.99 -19.38 -7.40
N LEU A 510 -2.83 -20.63 -6.99
CA LEU A 510 -3.78 -21.71 -7.28
C LEU A 510 -4.48 -22.13 -6.01
N GLN A 511 -5.77 -21.76 -5.91
CA GLN A 511 -6.59 -22.04 -4.74
C GLN A 511 -6.49 -23.49 -4.31
N ASP A 512 -6.37 -23.73 -2.99
CA ASP A 512 -6.23 -25.04 -2.34
C ASP A 512 -4.99 -25.84 -2.77
N GLN A 513 -4.02 -25.19 -3.46
CA GLN A 513 -2.80 -25.85 -3.93
C GLN A 513 -1.53 -25.14 -3.44
N TYR A 514 -1.19 -23.99 -4.02
CA TYR A 514 0.01 -23.21 -3.66
C TYR A 514 -0.05 -21.80 -4.23
N GLY A 515 0.78 -20.92 -3.66
CA GLY A 515 1.14 -19.63 -4.21
C GLY A 515 2.65 -19.51 -4.41
N ILE A 516 3.05 -18.78 -5.43
CA ILE A 516 4.45 -18.46 -5.75
C ILE A 516 4.50 -16.99 -6.10
N ARG A 517 5.38 -16.23 -5.44
CA ARG A 517 5.72 -14.83 -5.76
C ARG A 517 7.23 -14.67 -5.65
N THR A 518 7.79 -13.90 -6.55
CA THR A 518 9.16 -13.40 -6.48
C THR A 518 9.09 -11.90 -6.65
N GLU A 519 9.66 -11.16 -5.72
CA GLU A 519 9.58 -9.71 -5.69
C GLU A 519 10.93 -9.07 -5.47
N ASN A 520 11.18 -8.03 -6.23
CA ASN A 520 12.31 -7.12 -6.09
C ASN A 520 11.83 -5.67 -6.15
N GLU A 521 12.55 -4.76 -5.52
CA GLU A 521 12.39 -3.32 -5.74
C GLU A 521 13.37 -2.82 -6.80
N LEU A 522 12.88 -1.94 -7.66
CA LEU A 522 13.56 -1.41 -8.82
C LEU A 522 13.59 0.12 -8.75
N ILE A 523 14.78 0.72 -8.91
CA ILE A 523 14.92 2.17 -9.12
C ILE A 523 14.90 2.44 -10.63
N CYS A 524 14.02 3.32 -11.09
CA CYS A 524 14.05 3.81 -12.47
C CYS A 524 15.28 4.68 -12.69
N VAL A 525 16.05 4.40 -13.74
CA VAL A 525 17.30 5.09 -14.07
C VAL A 525 17.35 5.53 -15.52
N GLU A 526 18.05 6.62 -15.80
CA GLU A 526 18.34 7.04 -17.16
C GLU A 526 19.38 6.11 -17.81
N GLY A 527 19.11 5.72 -19.04
CA GLY A 527 20.02 4.98 -19.90
C GLY A 527 20.61 5.88 -21.00
N GLU A 528 20.92 5.28 -22.14
CA GLU A 528 21.46 5.99 -23.29
C GLU A 528 20.44 6.98 -23.87
N LYS A 529 20.92 8.19 -24.22
CA LYS A 529 20.16 9.16 -25.01
C LYS A 529 20.68 9.18 -26.44
N ASN A 530 19.81 8.99 -27.41
CA ASN A 530 20.17 8.98 -28.81
C ASN A 530 19.09 9.67 -29.69
N GLN A 531 19.14 9.47 -31.00
CA GLN A 531 18.23 10.11 -31.95
C GLN A 531 16.74 9.72 -31.76
N TYR A 532 16.45 8.63 -31.07
CA TYR A 532 15.09 8.17 -30.77
C TYR A 532 14.54 8.72 -29.46
N GLY A 533 15.39 9.31 -28.62
CA GLY A 533 15.01 9.89 -27.32
C GLY A 533 15.88 9.40 -26.16
N GLN A 534 15.41 9.67 -24.96
CA GLN A 534 16.00 9.16 -23.73
C GLN A 534 15.51 7.72 -23.50
N PHE A 535 16.42 6.75 -23.43
CA PHE A 535 16.13 5.40 -22.96
C PHE A 535 16.20 5.36 -21.43
N MET A 536 15.35 4.55 -20.85
CA MET A 536 15.24 4.30 -19.42
C MET A 536 15.44 2.81 -19.15
N GLY A 537 15.71 2.47 -17.91
CA GLY A 537 15.80 1.10 -17.42
C GLY A 537 15.62 1.06 -15.91
N PHE A 538 15.92 -0.09 -15.32
CA PHE A 538 15.80 -0.28 -13.87
C PHE A 538 17.13 -0.76 -13.27
N GLU A 539 17.44 -0.26 -12.08
CA GLU A 539 18.45 -0.79 -11.18
C GLU A 539 17.74 -1.66 -10.14
N ASN A 540 18.09 -2.94 -10.06
CA ASN A 540 17.56 -3.82 -9.02
C ASN A 540 18.32 -3.58 -7.71
N ILE A 541 17.59 -3.31 -6.63
CA ILE A 541 18.14 -3.01 -5.31
C ILE A 541 17.82 -4.06 -4.25
N THR A 542 17.15 -5.15 -4.61
CA THR A 542 16.87 -6.26 -3.70
C THR A 542 17.99 -7.28 -3.75
N TYR A 543 18.74 -7.42 -2.65
CA TYR A 543 19.94 -8.26 -2.56
C TYR A 543 19.67 -9.57 -1.80
N VAL A 544 18.75 -10.40 -2.31
CA VAL A 544 18.35 -11.69 -1.71
C VAL A 544 18.41 -12.78 -2.76
N PRO A 545 19.00 -13.96 -2.48
CA PRO A 545 19.03 -15.05 -3.46
C PRO A 545 17.62 -15.48 -3.89
N ILE A 546 17.46 -15.80 -5.16
CA ILE A 546 16.32 -16.56 -5.68
C ILE A 546 16.63 -18.05 -5.45
N ASP A 547 15.66 -18.80 -4.92
CA ASP A 547 15.88 -20.19 -4.54
C ASP A 547 16.07 -21.10 -5.77
N LEU A 548 17.30 -21.55 -6.00
CA LEU A 548 17.65 -22.39 -7.15
C LEU A 548 17.01 -23.79 -7.10
N ASP A 549 16.53 -24.25 -5.95
CA ASP A 549 15.84 -25.56 -5.84
C ASP A 549 14.48 -25.55 -6.57
N GLY A 550 13.89 -24.36 -6.79
CA GLY A 550 12.67 -24.18 -7.57
C GLY A 550 12.87 -24.05 -9.08
N ILE A 551 14.11 -23.86 -9.55
CA ILE A 551 14.40 -23.58 -10.95
C ILE A 551 14.47 -24.87 -11.77
N ASP A 552 13.76 -24.89 -12.89
CA ASP A 552 13.90 -25.89 -13.95
C ASP A 552 14.39 -25.22 -15.24
N LYS A 553 15.67 -25.48 -15.56
CA LYS A 553 16.37 -24.84 -16.69
C LYS A 553 15.71 -25.05 -18.05
N GLN A 554 14.90 -26.10 -18.21
CA GLN A 554 14.22 -26.37 -19.49
C GLN A 554 13.24 -25.28 -19.92
N TYR A 555 12.78 -24.44 -18.96
CA TYR A 555 11.87 -23.33 -19.21
C TYR A 555 12.58 -21.98 -19.37
N LEU A 556 13.92 -21.95 -19.26
CA LEU A 556 14.76 -20.76 -19.42
C LEU A 556 15.48 -20.80 -20.77
N ASN A 557 15.55 -19.69 -21.45
CA ASN A 557 16.44 -19.49 -22.58
C ASN A 557 17.82 -18.97 -22.12
N ALA A 558 18.77 -18.81 -23.04
CA ALA A 558 20.13 -18.36 -22.70
C ALA A 558 20.17 -16.95 -22.07
N GLU A 559 19.27 -16.06 -22.48
CA GLU A 559 19.18 -14.71 -21.91
C GLU A 559 18.59 -14.76 -20.48
N ASP A 560 17.55 -15.56 -20.25
CA ASP A 560 16.98 -15.75 -18.92
C ASP A 560 18.03 -16.30 -17.93
N VAL A 561 18.83 -17.29 -18.37
CA VAL A 561 19.93 -17.86 -17.57
C VAL A 561 20.99 -16.80 -17.26
N LYS A 562 21.37 -16.02 -18.26
CA LYS A 562 22.33 -14.92 -18.07
C LYS A 562 21.81 -13.89 -17.05
N GLN A 563 20.56 -13.46 -17.17
CA GLN A 563 19.95 -12.49 -16.25
C GLN A 563 19.91 -13.03 -14.80
N LEU A 564 19.56 -14.29 -14.60
CA LEU A 564 19.57 -14.92 -13.28
C LEU A 564 20.99 -15.02 -12.70
N ASN A 565 21.96 -15.41 -13.52
CA ASN A 565 23.36 -15.49 -13.10
C ASN A 565 23.93 -14.12 -12.75
N ASP A 566 23.64 -13.09 -13.55
CA ASP A 566 24.06 -11.70 -13.28
C ASP A 566 23.42 -11.18 -11.97
N TYR A 567 22.14 -11.45 -11.75
CA TYR A 567 21.46 -11.14 -10.49
C TYR A 567 22.11 -11.83 -9.30
N HIS A 568 22.36 -13.14 -9.37
CA HIS A 568 22.99 -13.88 -8.27
C HIS A 568 24.43 -13.45 -8.03
N LYS A 569 25.18 -13.08 -9.06
CA LYS A 569 26.51 -12.50 -8.91
C LYS A 569 26.45 -11.21 -8.10
N MET A 570 25.53 -10.28 -8.44
CA MET A 570 25.32 -9.05 -7.69
C MET A 570 24.94 -9.34 -6.22
N VAL A 571 24.02 -10.27 -5.97
CA VAL A 571 23.64 -10.69 -4.61
C VAL A 571 24.83 -11.20 -3.82
N TYR A 572 25.63 -12.09 -4.43
CA TYR A 572 26.83 -12.63 -3.76
C TYR A 572 27.84 -11.52 -3.42
N GLU A 573 28.12 -10.62 -4.36
CA GLU A 573 29.05 -9.50 -4.14
C GLU A 573 28.60 -8.58 -3.01
N LYS A 574 27.30 -8.32 -2.89
CA LYS A 574 26.71 -7.43 -1.87
C LYS A 574 26.64 -8.08 -0.49
N ILE A 575 26.25 -9.36 -0.42
CA ILE A 575 25.87 -10.02 0.84
C ILE A 575 27.03 -10.80 1.47
N SER A 576 27.92 -11.39 0.67
CA SER A 576 29.01 -12.24 1.18
C SER A 576 29.92 -11.59 2.24
N PRO A 577 30.20 -10.26 2.21
CA PRO A 577 31.02 -9.62 3.24
C PRO A 577 30.42 -9.66 4.67
N TYR A 578 29.11 -9.89 4.78
CA TYR A 578 28.37 -9.87 6.05
C TYR A 578 28.01 -11.27 6.58
N MET A 579 28.43 -12.30 5.84
CA MET A 579 28.16 -13.71 6.16
C MET A 579 29.33 -14.34 6.94
N THR A 580 29.02 -15.21 7.89
CA THR A 580 30.02 -16.09 8.49
C THR A 580 30.63 -17.02 7.42
N PRO A 581 31.81 -17.66 7.67
CA PRO A 581 32.39 -18.59 6.69
C PRO A 581 31.44 -19.72 6.29
N GLU A 582 30.64 -20.27 7.22
CA GLU A 582 29.68 -21.33 6.94
C GLU A 582 28.49 -20.81 6.08
N GLU A 583 27.92 -19.67 6.45
CA GLU A 583 26.86 -19.03 5.68
C GLU A 583 27.35 -18.66 4.27
N ASN A 584 28.61 -18.23 4.13
CA ASN A 584 29.17 -17.83 2.85
C ASN A 584 29.38 -19.01 1.90
N GLU A 585 29.81 -20.18 2.40
CA GLU A 585 29.88 -21.37 1.57
C GLU A 585 28.49 -21.83 1.10
N TRP A 586 27.49 -21.70 1.96
CA TRP A 586 26.09 -21.96 1.59
C TRP A 586 25.59 -20.91 0.57
N LEU A 587 25.91 -19.63 0.76
CA LEU A 587 25.52 -18.55 -0.16
C LEU A 587 26.09 -18.77 -1.56
N LYS A 588 27.35 -19.22 -1.69
CA LYS A 588 27.96 -19.59 -2.98
C LYS A 588 27.14 -20.67 -3.71
N GLU A 589 26.64 -21.65 -2.97
CA GLU A 589 25.83 -22.73 -3.57
C GLU A 589 24.49 -22.17 -4.09
N TYR A 590 23.84 -21.27 -3.34
CA TYR A 590 22.55 -20.68 -3.72
C TYR A 590 22.64 -19.48 -4.68
N THR A 591 23.86 -19.02 -4.98
CA THR A 591 24.13 -17.98 -5.98
C THR A 591 25.03 -18.44 -7.13
N ARG A 592 25.25 -19.76 -7.24
CA ARG A 592 26.08 -20.34 -8.33
C ARG A 592 25.46 -20.09 -9.69
N GLU A 593 26.29 -20.06 -10.72
CA GLU A 593 25.81 -20.08 -12.10
C GLU A 593 25.07 -21.42 -12.39
N ILE A 594 23.99 -21.31 -13.16
CA ILE A 594 23.19 -22.48 -13.58
C ILE A 594 23.30 -22.75 -15.06
#